data_93963f3dd7bf99cf20df0580140993d6
#
_entry.id   93963f3dd7bf99cf20df0580140993d6
#
_cell.length_a   1.000
_cell.length_b   1.000
_cell.length_c   1.000
_cell.angle_alpha   90.00
_cell.angle_beta   90.00
_cell.angle_gamma   90.00
#
_symmetry.space_group_name_H-M   'P 1'
#
loop_
_entity.id
_entity.type
_entity.pdbx_description
1 polymer ?
#
loop_
_entity_poly.entity_id
_entity_poly.type
_entity_poly.pdbx_seq_one_letter_code
_entity_poly.pdbx_strand_id
1 'polypeptide(L)'
;WHNVWGRNIISLTLILTVLASWISWLEMICELPQHAAEQDGTFPRAFAKTNANDQPVFAILIATVTIQAIILMAHFDGQAYEKLLLISAATTIPPYLVAEAYLFKIAMHHEYSGRHHPKRGMIIAGLAFVYTLLMGVSAGLKYTVAEFIVYLVGMPMYLYARRQHGQIVFSHAEKILAAVIIVIAVLGIDVLMGLIKQPFMTLLSLGH
;
A
#
# COMPACT_ATOMS: atom_id res chain seq x y z
N TRP A 1 -13.32 -31.77 25.67
CA TRP A 1 -14.41 -30.78 25.69
C TRP A 1 -14.79 -30.41 24.25
N HIS A 2 -15.62 -31.25 23.61
CA HIS A 2 -16.19 -30.93 22.30
C HIS A 2 -17.45 -30.07 22.50
N ASN A 3 -17.27 -28.81 22.83
CA ASN A 3 -18.41 -27.91 22.94
C ASN A 3 -18.81 -27.41 21.56
N VAL A 4 -19.71 -28.10 20.89
CA VAL A 4 -20.24 -27.77 19.56
C VAL A 4 -20.77 -26.32 19.52
N TRP A 5 -21.37 -25.88 20.61
CA TRP A 5 -21.88 -24.52 20.76
C TRP A 5 -20.77 -23.45 20.72
N GLY A 6 -19.67 -23.66 21.43
CA GLY A 6 -18.53 -22.72 21.41
C GLY A 6 -17.93 -22.60 20.01
N ARG A 7 -17.75 -23.73 19.32
CA ARG A 7 -17.26 -23.72 17.93
C ARG A 7 -18.19 -22.96 16.99
N ASN A 8 -19.48 -23.19 17.07
CA ASN A 8 -20.46 -22.52 16.21
C ASN A 8 -20.56 -21.02 16.48
N ILE A 9 -20.50 -20.60 17.74
CA ILE A 9 -20.46 -19.17 18.10
C ILE A 9 -19.21 -18.50 17.55
N ILE A 10 -18.03 -19.10 17.74
CA ILE A 10 -16.77 -18.55 17.21
C ILE A 10 -16.82 -18.47 15.68
N SER A 11 -17.30 -19.52 15.00
CA SER A 11 -17.41 -19.51 13.54
C SER A 11 -18.36 -18.44 13.03
N LEU A 12 -19.51 -18.25 13.67
CA LEU A 12 -20.48 -17.22 13.33
C LEU A 12 -19.90 -15.82 13.53
N THR A 13 -19.27 -15.59 14.69
CA THR A 13 -18.61 -14.30 14.99
C THR A 13 -17.52 -13.99 13.97
N LEU A 14 -16.71 -14.97 13.58
CA LEU A 14 -15.66 -14.81 12.59
C LEU A 14 -16.23 -14.45 11.23
N ILE A 15 -17.28 -15.14 10.78
CA ILE A 15 -17.96 -14.83 9.50
C ILE A 15 -18.50 -13.39 9.52
N LEU A 16 -19.20 -13.00 10.59
CA LEU A 16 -19.75 -11.64 10.71
C LEU A 16 -18.66 -10.58 10.73
N THR A 17 -17.55 -10.82 11.44
CA THR A 17 -16.41 -9.90 11.48
C THR A 17 -15.75 -9.75 10.10
N VAL A 18 -15.54 -10.85 9.38
CA VAL A 18 -14.96 -10.83 8.03
C VAL A 18 -15.88 -10.07 7.06
N LEU A 19 -17.18 -10.31 7.11
CA LEU A 19 -18.15 -9.60 6.25
C LEU A 19 -18.17 -8.10 6.54
N ALA A 20 -18.18 -7.70 7.82
CA ALA A 20 -18.16 -6.30 8.20
C ALA A 20 -16.85 -5.61 7.76
N SER A 21 -15.71 -6.25 7.98
CA SER A 21 -14.42 -5.76 7.49
C SER A 21 -14.40 -5.63 5.97
N TRP A 22 -14.93 -6.59 5.25
CA TRP A 22 -14.96 -6.55 3.79
C TRP A 22 -15.75 -5.36 3.26
N ILE A 23 -16.92 -5.06 3.83
CA ILE A 23 -17.72 -3.90 3.45
C ILE A 23 -16.91 -2.61 3.66
N SER A 24 -16.27 -2.44 4.82
CA SER A 24 -15.46 -1.25 5.13
C SER A 24 -14.28 -1.08 4.16
N TRP A 25 -13.61 -2.18 3.79
CA TRP A 25 -12.52 -2.15 2.82
C TRP A 25 -12.99 -1.82 1.41
N LEU A 26 -14.17 -2.34 0.97
CA LEU A 26 -14.75 -2.00 -0.32
C LEU A 26 -15.08 -0.51 -0.43
N GLU A 27 -15.65 0.07 0.62
CA GLU A 27 -15.93 1.50 0.71
C GLU A 27 -14.63 2.31 0.55
N MET A 28 -13.61 2.00 1.34
CA MET A 28 -12.32 2.68 1.29
C MET A 28 -11.61 2.57 -0.07
N ILE A 29 -11.66 1.40 -0.72
CA ILE A 29 -11.07 1.19 -2.06
C ILE A 29 -11.74 2.08 -3.11
N CYS A 30 -13.02 2.41 -2.95
CA CYS A 30 -13.76 3.26 -3.89
C CYS A 30 -13.61 4.76 -3.56
N GLU A 31 -13.64 5.13 -2.29
CA GLU A 31 -13.58 6.53 -1.84
C GLU A 31 -12.17 7.14 -1.94
N LEU A 32 -11.13 6.38 -1.62
CA LEU A 32 -9.75 6.89 -1.68
C LEU A 32 -9.35 7.42 -3.07
N PRO A 33 -9.55 6.69 -4.18
CA PRO A 33 -9.28 7.20 -5.52
C PRO A 33 -10.16 8.39 -5.90
N GLN A 34 -11.42 8.43 -5.42
CA GLN A 34 -12.31 9.57 -5.63
C GLN A 34 -11.75 10.83 -4.97
N HIS A 35 -11.46 10.78 -3.68
CA HIS A 35 -10.89 11.92 -2.94
C HIS A 35 -9.54 12.36 -3.51
N ALA A 36 -8.69 11.43 -3.89
CA ALA A 36 -7.40 11.73 -4.51
C ALA A 36 -7.56 12.41 -5.90
N ALA A 37 -8.64 12.10 -6.63
CA ALA A 37 -8.95 12.76 -7.89
C ALA A 37 -9.57 14.17 -7.69
N GLU A 38 -10.42 14.34 -6.67
CA GLU A 38 -11.12 15.60 -6.39
C GLU A 38 -10.22 16.64 -5.73
N GLN A 39 -9.46 16.25 -4.72
CA GLN A 39 -8.72 17.18 -3.87
C GLN A 39 -7.29 17.38 -4.34
N ASP A 40 -6.59 16.29 -4.63
CA ASP A 40 -5.14 16.32 -4.86
C ASP A 40 -4.75 16.28 -6.34
N GLY A 41 -5.68 15.88 -7.23
CA GLY A 41 -5.40 15.69 -8.64
C GLY A 41 -4.34 14.59 -8.92
N THR A 42 -4.17 13.66 -7.99
CA THR A 42 -3.23 12.53 -8.10
C THR A 42 -3.84 11.32 -8.81
N PHE A 43 -5.16 11.33 -8.96
CA PHE A 43 -5.91 10.36 -9.76
C PHE A 43 -6.60 11.02 -10.95
N PRO A 44 -6.88 10.26 -12.04
CA PRO A 44 -7.60 10.76 -13.19
C PRO A 44 -8.99 11.31 -12.83
N ARG A 45 -9.43 12.37 -13.51
CA ARG A 45 -10.75 13.00 -13.27
C ARG A 45 -11.94 12.06 -13.41
N ALA A 46 -11.77 10.93 -14.11
CA ALA A 46 -12.81 9.92 -14.22
C ALA A 46 -13.20 9.34 -12.86
N PHE A 47 -12.27 9.25 -11.91
CA PHE A 47 -12.53 8.75 -10.55
C PHE A 47 -13.29 9.74 -9.68
N ALA A 48 -13.24 11.05 -9.99
CA ALA A 48 -14.01 12.08 -9.29
C ALA A 48 -15.49 12.12 -9.67
N LYS A 49 -15.90 11.37 -10.72
CA LYS A 49 -17.29 11.39 -11.18
C LYS A 49 -18.16 10.49 -10.32
N THR A 50 -19.22 11.08 -9.76
CA THR A 50 -20.27 10.38 -9.02
C THR A 50 -21.56 10.25 -9.83
N ASN A 51 -22.43 9.35 -9.43
CA ASN A 51 -23.79 9.24 -9.94
C ASN A 51 -24.76 10.13 -9.15
N ALA A 52 -26.07 10.05 -9.47
CA ALA A 52 -27.11 10.81 -8.78
C ALA A 52 -27.25 10.52 -7.27
N ASN A 53 -26.64 9.45 -6.78
CA ASN A 53 -26.61 9.04 -5.37
C ASN A 53 -25.22 9.27 -4.74
N ASP A 54 -24.40 10.15 -5.32
CA ASP A 54 -23.03 10.49 -4.88
C ASP A 54 -22.06 9.30 -4.80
N GLN A 55 -22.33 8.21 -5.57
CA GLN A 55 -21.45 7.03 -5.60
C GLN A 55 -20.42 7.12 -6.72
N PRO A 56 -19.15 6.81 -6.48
CA PRO A 56 -18.07 6.85 -7.47
C PRO A 56 -18.12 5.61 -8.39
N VAL A 57 -19.04 5.56 -9.33
CA VAL A 57 -19.32 4.40 -10.19
C VAL A 57 -18.09 3.93 -10.94
N PHE A 58 -17.25 4.85 -11.42
CA PHE A 58 -16.03 4.48 -12.15
C PHE A 58 -15.01 3.79 -11.23
N ALA A 59 -14.82 4.27 -10.00
CA ALA A 59 -13.95 3.64 -9.01
C ALA A 59 -14.46 2.23 -8.64
N ILE A 60 -15.76 2.08 -8.41
CA ILE A 60 -16.40 0.80 -8.12
C ILE A 60 -16.16 -0.20 -9.25
N LEU A 61 -16.36 0.23 -10.51
CA LEU A 61 -16.17 -0.63 -11.68
C LEU A 61 -14.72 -1.10 -11.79
N ILE A 62 -13.75 -0.19 -11.68
CA ILE A 62 -12.32 -0.52 -11.74
C ILE A 62 -11.91 -1.45 -10.59
N ALA A 63 -12.36 -1.16 -9.36
CA ALA A 63 -12.11 -2.02 -8.22
C ALA A 63 -12.68 -3.43 -8.44
N THR A 64 -13.93 -3.53 -8.91
CA THR A 64 -14.58 -4.81 -9.18
C THR A 64 -13.83 -5.61 -10.25
N VAL A 65 -13.46 -4.99 -11.38
CA VAL A 65 -12.70 -5.66 -12.45
C VAL A 65 -11.34 -6.14 -11.93
N THR A 66 -10.65 -5.30 -11.14
CA THR A 66 -9.35 -5.66 -10.56
C THR A 66 -9.47 -6.85 -9.60
N ILE A 67 -10.47 -6.83 -8.72
CA ILE A 67 -10.72 -7.94 -7.78
C ILE A 67 -11.04 -9.23 -8.55
N GLN A 68 -11.87 -9.17 -9.58
CA GLN A 68 -12.20 -10.35 -10.41
C GLN A 68 -10.96 -10.89 -11.13
N ALA A 69 -10.12 -10.02 -11.68
CA ALA A 69 -8.86 -10.43 -12.31
C ALA A 69 -7.93 -11.14 -11.31
N ILE A 70 -7.81 -10.62 -10.09
CA ILE A 70 -7.01 -11.23 -9.00
C ILE A 70 -7.58 -12.60 -8.62
N ILE A 71 -8.90 -12.74 -8.46
CA ILE A 71 -9.55 -14.00 -8.14
C ILE A 71 -9.31 -15.03 -9.24
N LEU A 72 -9.43 -14.64 -10.51
CA LEU A 72 -9.14 -15.52 -11.64
C LEU A 72 -7.67 -15.96 -11.64
N MET A 73 -6.72 -15.06 -11.41
CA MET A 73 -5.31 -15.42 -11.30
C MET A 73 -5.06 -16.40 -10.14
N ALA A 74 -5.69 -16.16 -9.00
CA ALA A 74 -5.59 -17.03 -7.83
C ALA A 74 -6.16 -18.44 -8.08
N HIS A 75 -7.15 -18.57 -8.95
CA HIS A 75 -7.72 -19.88 -9.30
C HIS A 75 -6.73 -20.80 -10.04
N PHE A 76 -5.82 -20.23 -10.84
CA PHE A 76 -4.84 -20.97 -11.62
C PHE A 76 -3.54 -21.28 -10.87
N ASP A 77 -3.26 -20.59 -9.77
CA ASP A 77 -2.06 -20.80 -8.95
C ASP A 77 -2.44 -21.13 -7.51
N GLY A 78 -2.24 -22.38 -7.09
CA GLY A 78 -2.59 -22.83 -5.74
C GLY A 78 -1.85 -22.07 -4.60
N GLN A 79 -0.79 -21.34 -4.90
CA GLN A 79 -0.04 -20.49 -3.96
C GLN A 79 -0.36 -19.01 -4.11
N ALA A 80 -1.25 -18.63 -5.03
CA ALA A 80 -1.53 -17.23 -5.35
C ALA A 80 -2.06 -16.46 -4.13
N TYR A 81 -2.89 -17.08 -3.31
CA TYR A 81 -3.41 -16.44 -2.09
C TYR A 81 -2.29 -16.01 -1.14
N GLU A 82 -1.34 -16.89 -0.86
CA GLU A 82 -0.21 -16.59 0.03
C GLU A 82 0.68 -15.50 -0.56
N LYS A 83 1.00 -15.58 -1.85
CA LYS A 83 1.79 -14.57 -2.56
C LYS A 83 1.10 -13.19 -2.55
N LEU A 84 -0.20 -13.15 -2.82
CA LEU A 84 -0.99 -11.92 -2.80
C LEU A 84 -1.07 -11.32 -1.39
N LEU A 85 -1.23 -12.15 -0.36
CA LEU A 85 -1.23 -11.70 1.02
C LEU A 85 0.10 -11.02 1.39
N LEU A 86 1.23 -11.64 1.02
CA LEU A 86 2.57 -11.11 1.31
C LEU A 86 2.87 -9.83 0.52
N ILE A 87 2.48 -9.75 -0.75
CA ILE A 87 2.61 -8.54 -1.57
C ILE A 87 1.74 -7.42 -0.99
N SER A 88 0.49 -7.73 -0.62
CA SER A 88 -0.41 -6.76 -0.01
C SER A 88 0.14 -6.22 1.31
N ALA A 89 0.67 -7.09 2.17
CA ALA A 89 1.31 -6.68 3.42
C ALA A 89 2.54 -5.79 3.16
N ALA A 90 3.37 -6.12 2.19
CA ALA A 90 4.54 -5.32 1.82
C ALA A 90 4.13 -3.94 1.28
N THR A 91 3.11 -3.85 0.41
CA THR A 91 2.66 -2.60 -0.23
C THR A 91 2.17 -1.55 0.78
N THR A 92 1.81 -1.94 2.00
CA THR A 92 1.42 -0.99 3.05
C THR A 92 2.60 -0.32 3.76
N ILE A 93 3.81 -0.88 3.68
CA ILE A 93 4.99 -0.41 4.42
C ILE A 93 5.42 1.01 4.03
N PRO A 94 5.65 1.36 2.75
CA PRO A 94 6.10 2.69 2.36
C PRO A 94 5.14 3.83 2.73
N PRO A 95 3.81 3.73 2.56
CA PRO A 95 2.88 4.76 3.03
C PRO A 95 2.97 4.99 4.54
N TYR A 96 3.11 3.93 5.34
CA TYR A 96 3.27 4.07 6.78
C TYR A 96 4.58 4.75 7.14
N LEU A 97 5.71 4.38 6.51
CA LEU A 97 7.00 5.04 6.74
C LEU A 97 6.93 6.55 6.43
N VAL A 98 6.26 6.92 5.33
CA VAL A 98 6.08 8.34 4.97
C VAL A 98 5.22 9.06 6.00
N ALA A 99 4.10 8.46 6.44
CA ALA A 99 3.22 9.03 7.44
C ALA A 99 3.92 9.22 8.79
N GLU A 100 4.71 8.24 9.22
CA GLU A 100 5.48 8.27 10.47
C GLU A 100 6.61 9.31 10.41
N ALA A 101 7.31 9.39 9.28
CA ALA A 101 8.33 10.43 9.06
C ALA A 101 7.71 11.84 9.06
N TYR A 102 6.52 11.99 8.48
CA TYR A 102 5.77 13.25 8.51
C TYR A 102 5.31 13.61 9.93
N LEU A 103 4.79 12.65 10.67
CA LEU A 103 4.43 12.84 12.08
C LEU A 103 5.64 13.26 12.91
N PHE A 104 6.79 12.62 12.69
CA PHE A 104 8.05 12.99 13.37
C PHE A 104 8.47 14.44 13.04
N LYS A 105 8.35 14.84 11.77
CA LYS A 105 8.63 16.20 11.32
C LYS A 105 7.73 17.22 12.01
N ILE A 106 6.41 17.01 12.05
CA ILE A 106 5.44 17.89 12.73
C ILE A 106 5.77 18.01 14.21
N ALA A 107 6.09 16.88 14.86
CA ALA A 107 6.45 16.87 16.27
C ALA A 107 7.75 17.65 16.56
N MET A 108 8.74 17.63 15.64
CA MET A 108 9.98 18.41 15.74
C MET A 108 9.75 19.92 15.59
N HIS A 109 8.88 20.31 14.65
CA HIS A 109 8.64 21.74 14.38
C HIS A 109 7.61 22.38 15.30
N HIS A 110 7.16 21.68 16.36
CA HIS A 110 6.14 22.16 17.30
C HIS A 110 4.83 22.63 16.64
N GLU A 111 4.53 22.18 15.43
CA GLU A 111 3.29 22.48 14.71
C GLU A 111 2.08 21.72 15.28
N TYR A 112 2.26 21.01 16.38
CA TYR A 112 1.21 20.29 17.07
C TYR A 112 0.30 21.30 17.80
N SER A 113 -0.77 21.71 17.16
CA SER A 113 -1.83 22.54 17.73
C SER A 113 -2.73 21.69 18.62
N GLY A 114 -2.30 21.30 19.82
CA GLY A 114 -3.13 20.50 20.73
C GLY A 114 -2.43 20.08 22.04
N ARG A 115 -3.21 19.50 22.94
CA ARG A 115 -2.87 19.06 24.30
C ARG A 115 -1.73 18.04 24.44
N HIS A 116 -1.04 17.65 23.39
CA HIS A 116 -0.02 16.62 23.44
C HIS A 116 1.39 17.21 23.49
N HIS A 117 2.20 16.72 24.43
CA HIS A 117 3.60 17.09 24.55
C HIS A 117 4.38 16.66 23.29
N PRO A 118 5.10 17.59 22.61
CA PRO A 118 5.82 17.28 21.35
C PRO A 118 6.82 16.15 21.51
N LYS A 119 7.48 16.03 22.67
CA LYS A 119 8.40 14.93 22.98
C LYS A 119 7.75 13.54 22.92
N ARG A 120 6.50 13.40 23.34
CA ARG A 120 5.76 12.14 23.25
C ARG A 120 5.46 11.79 21.79
N GLY A 121 5.05 12.77 21.01
CA GLY A 121 4.82 12.60 19.57
C GLY A 121 6.07 12.12 18.82
N MET A 122 7.23 12.71 19.12
CA MET A 122 8.52 12.27 18.54
C MET A 122 8.88 10.84 18.92
N ILE A 123 8.71 10.46 20.20
CA ILE A 123 9.02 9.11 20.65
C ILE A 123 8.09 8.09 19.99
N ILE A 124 6.78 8.37 19.94
CA ILE A 124 5.80 7.47 19.31
C ILE A 124 6.09 7.31 17.81
N ALA A 125 6.30 8.42 17.10
CA ALA A 125 6.64 8.40 15.67
C ALA A 125 7.96 7.68 15.40
N GLY A 126 8.98 7.89 16.23
CA GLY A 126 10.27 7.21 16.12
C GLY A 126 10.16 5.69 16.35
N LEU A 127 9.42 5.28 17.38
CA LEU A 127 9.18 3.86 17.66
C LEU A 127 8.36 3.20 16.55
N ALA A 128 7.32 3.87 16.04
CA ALA A 128 6.54 3.39 14.92
C ALA A 128 7.42 3.20 13.68
N PHE A 129 8.24 4.20 13.34
CA PHE A 129 9.15 4.14 12.20
C PHE A 129 10.13 2.97 12.28
N VAL A 130 10.74 2.76 13.45
CA VAL A 130 11.64 1.61 13.67
C VAL A 130 10.86 0.28 13.53
N TYR A 131 9.66 0.21 14.11
CA TYR A 131 8.81 -0.98 13.99
C TYR A 131 8.44 -1.29 12.54
N THR A 132 8.03 -0.28 11.77
CA THR A 132 7.65 -0.44 10.35
C THR A 132 8.86 -0.86 9.50
N LEU A 133 10.07 -0.32 9.79
CA LEU A 133 11.30 -0.79 9.15
C LEU A 133 11.58 -2.27 9.45
N LEU A 134 11.44 -2.68 10.71
CA LEU A 134 11.63 -4.08 11.10
C LEU A 134 10.60 -4.99 10.42
N MET A 135 9.36 -4.55 10.30
CA MET A 135 8.32 -5.26 9.53
C MET A 135 8.71 -5.41 8.06
N GLY A 136 9.26 -4.36 7.42
CA GLY A 136 9.74 -4.41 6.05
C GLY A 136 10.87 -5.42 5.85
N VAL A 137 11.83 -5.44 6.76
CA VAL A 137 12.91 -6.44 6.73
C VAL A 137 12.37 -7.86 6.94
N SER A 138 11.42 -8.03 7.86
CA SER A 138 10.80 -9.34 8.19
C SER A 138 9.90 -9.87 7.07
N ALA A 139 9.28 -9.00 6.28
CA ALA A 139 8.48 -9.39 5.12
C ALA A 139 9.31 -10.09 4.04
N GLY A 140 10.62 -9.85 4.03
CA GLY A 140 11.57 -10.43 3.09
C GLY A 140 11.78 -9.58 1.85
N LEU A 141 13.04 -9.46 1.45
CA LEU A 141 13.48 -8.59 0.34
C LEU A 141 12.72 -8.86 -0.98
N LYS A 142 12.35 -10.11 -1.24
CA LYS A 142 11.63 -10.50 -2.44
C LYS A 142 10.27 -9.80 -2.57
N TYR A 143 9.54 -9.69 -1.46
CA TYR A 143 8.22 -9.05 -1.45
C TYR A 143 8.34 -7.53 -1.40
N THR A 144 9.32 -7.01 -0.67
CA THR A 144 9.63 -5.56 -0.67
C THR A 144 10.01 -5.06 -2.06
N VAL A 145 10.73 -5.86 -2.83
CA VAL A 145 11.05 -5.53 -4.22
C VAL A 145 9.83 -5.62 -5.12
N ALA A 146 8.97 -6.63 -4.94
CA ALA A 146 7.74 -6.79 -5.70
C ALA A 146 6.78 -5.60 -5.54
N GLU A 147 6.73 -4.97 -4.35
CA GLU A 147 5.92 -3.78 -4.13
C GLU A 147 6.36 -2.60 -4.99
N PHE A 148 7.68 -2.39 -5.17
CA PHE A 148 8.19 -1.30 -6.00
C PHE A 148 7.82 -1.49 -7.49
N ILE A 149 7.64 -2.73 -7.94
CA ILE A 149 7.10 -3.02 -9.28
C ILE A 149 5.63 -2.57 -9.37
N VAL A 150 4.83 -2.81 -8.32
CA VAL A 150 3.44 -2.33 -8.26
C VAL A 150 3.40 -0.80 -8.33
N TYR A 151 4.26 -0.09 -7.59
CA TYR A 151 4.37 1.36 -7.66
C TYR A 151 4.82 1.85 -9.04
N LEU A 152 5.74 1.14 -9.69
CA LEU A 152 6.17 1.46 -11.05
C LEU A 152 5.01 1.35 -12.05
N VAL A 153 4.15 0.34 -11.92
CA VAL A 153 2.94 0.18 -12.74
C VAL A 153 1.92 1.30 -12.47
N GLY A 154 1.84 1.79 -11.23
CA GLY A 154 0.98 2.93 -10.88
C GLY A 154 1.47 4.29 -11.39
N MET A 155 2.77 4.43 -11.66
CA MET A 155 3.38 5.70 -12.06
C MET A 155 2.81 6.32 -13.34
N PRO A 156 2.55 5.59 -14.44
CA PRO A 156 1.91 6.15 -15.63
C PRO A 156 0.54 6.76 -15.34
N MET A 157 -0.26 6.13 -14.47
CA MET A 157 -1.57 6.65 -14.08
C MET A 157 -1.44 7.96 -13.31
N TYR A 158 -0.48 8.05 -12.39
CA TYR A 158 -0.15 9.27 -11.66
C TYR A 158 0.29 10.40 -12.60
N LEU A 159 1.20 10.12 -13.56
CA LEU A 159 1.65 11.08 -14.56
C LEU A 159 0.51 11.60 -15.43
N TYR A 160 -0.38 10.70 -15.86
CA TYR A 160 -1.56 11.04 -16.63
C TYR A 160 -2.51 11.96 -15.84
N ALA A 161 -2.78 11.62 -14.59
CA ALA A 161 -3.63 12.41 -13.70
C ALA A 161 -3.09 13.82 -13.49
N ARG A 162 -1.81 13.97 -13.14
CA ARG A 162 -1.16 15.27 -12.92
C ARG A 162 -1.19 16.15 -14.17
N ARG A 163 -0.94 15.57 -15.35
CA ARG A 163 -1.08 16.30 -16.62
C ARG A 163 -2.51 16.74 -16.88
N GLN A 164 -3.51 15.89 -16.59
CA GLN A 164 -4.92 16.19 -16.79
C GLN A 164 -5.39 17.34 -15.87
N HIS A 165 -4.81 17.47 -14.69
CA HIS A 165 -5.10 18.54 -13.74
C HIS A 165 -4.25 19.80 -13.95
N GLY A 166 -3.35 19.81 -14.94
CA GLY A 166 -2.47 20.96 -15.23
C GLY A 166 -1.45 21.25 -14.12
N GLN A 167 -1.16 20.25 -13.28
CA GLN A 167 -0.24 20.38 -12.17
C GLN A 167 1.20 20.04 -12.60
N ILE A 168 2.17 20.52 -11.82
CA ILE A 168 3.57 20.13 -11.99
C ILE A 168 3.68 18.63 -11.78
N VAL A 169 4.19 17.94 -12.78
CA VAL A 169 4.22 16.47 -12.83
C VAL A 169 5.04 15.90 -11.67
N PHE A 170 6.18 16.51 -11.37
CA PHE A 170 7.02 16.12 -10.24
C PHE A 170 7.65 17.34 -9.55
N SER A 171 7.45 17.48 -8.26
CA SER A 171 8.25 18.31 -7.37
C SER A 171 9.68 17.74 -7.26
N HIS A 172 10.64 18.50 -6.74
CA HIS A 172 12.02 18.02 -6.53
C HIS A 172 12.08 16.76 -5.67
N ALA A 173 11.30 16.70 -4.58
CA ALA A 173 11.22 15.54 -3.72
C ALA A 173 10.59 14.32 -4.43
N GLU A 174 9.54 14.55 -5.20
CA GLU A 174 8.86 13.49 -5.96
C GLU A 174 9.74 12.92 -7.08
N LYS A 175 10.61 13.73 -7.70
CA LYS A 175 11.60 13.24 -8.68
C LYS A 175 12.60 12.27 -8.05
N ILE A 176 13.07 12.59 -6.85
CA ILE A 176 13.99 11.71 -6.10
C ILE A 176 13.27 10.41 -5.75
N LEU A 177 12.05 10.50 -5.23
CA LEU A 177 11.25 9.34 -4.89
C LEU A 177 10.96 8.45 -6.11
N ALA A 178 10.56 9.07 -7.22
CA ALA A 178 10.33 8.35 -8.48
C ALA A 178 11.61 7.66 -9.00
N ALA A 179 12.75 8.34 -8.93
CA ALA A 179 14.04 7.74 -9.31
C ALA A 179 14.38 6.54 -8.41
N VAL A 180 14.17 6.65 -7.10
CA VAL A 180 14.38 5.54 -6.15
C VAL A 180 13.46 4.37 -6.47
N ILE A 181 12.17 4.62 -6.71
CA ILE A 181 11.20 3.57 -7.09
C ILE A 181 11.66 2.87 -8.37
N ILE A 182 12.04 3.62 -9.41
CA ILE A 182 12.48 3.06 -10.68
C ILE A 182 13.75 2.21 -10.49
N VAL A 183 14.75 2.72 -9.76
CA VAL A 183 16.01 1.99 -9.53
C VAL A 183 15.75 0.69 -8.78
N ILE A 184 14.98 0.73 -7.69
CA ILE A 184 14.68 -0.46 -6.89
C ILE A 184 13.84 -1.45 -7.70
N ALA A 185 12.84 -0.99 -8.46
CA ALA A 185 12.01 -1.85 -9.29
C ALA A 185 12.83 -2.53 -10.41
N VAL A 186 13.73 -1.80 -11.08
CA VAL A 186 14.61 -2.35 -12.11
C VAL A 186 15.57 -3.38 -11.53
N LEU A 187 16.26 -3.05 -10.43
CA LEU A 187 17.14 -4.00 -9.73
C LEU A 187 16.36 -5.23 -9.24
N GLY A 188 15.10 -5.02 -8.86
CA GLY A 188 14.24 -6.09 -8.41
C GLY A 188 13.79 -7.03 -9.52
N ILE A 189 13.51 -6.52 -10.70
CA ILE A 189 13.22 -7.33 -11.88
C ILE A 189 14.43 -8.21 -12.21
N ASP A 190 15.64 -7.65 -12.18
CA ASP A 190 16.88 -8.40 -12.43
C ASP A 190 17.10 -9.52 -11.40
N VAL A 191 16.83 -9.24 -10.13
CA VAL A 191 16.91 -10.24 -9.04
C VAL A 191 15.86 -11.33 -9.21
N LEU A 192 14.60 -10.95 -9.54
CA LEU A 192 13.51 -11.90 -9.75
C LEU A 192 13.72 -12.78 -11.00
N MET A 193 14.33 -12.22 -12.04
CA MET A 193 14.62 -12.93 -13.29
C MET A 193 15.93 -13.72 -13.25
N GLY A 194 16.69 -13.64 -12.16
CA GLY A 194 17.97 -14.35 -12.00
C GLY A 194 19.08 -13.87 -12.93
N LEU A 195 18.95 -12.67 -13.49
CA LEU A 195 19.90 -12.08 -14.44
C LEU A 195 21.15 -11.55 -13.72
N ILE A 196 21.04 -11.20 -12.45
CA ILE A 196 22.21 -10.84 -11.62
C ILE A 196 22.78 -12.12 -11.00
N LYS A 197 23.72 -12.74 -11.72
CA LYS A 197 24.51 -13.88 -11.20
C LYS A 197 25.36 -13.45 -9.98
N GLN A 198 24.95 -13.94 -8.80
CA GLN A 198 25.79 -14.31 -7.67
C GLN A 198 26.51 -13.26 -6.77
N PRO A 199 26.97 -12.04 -7.10
CA PRO A 199 27.68 -11.28 -6.07
C PRO A 199 26.73 -10.67 -5.00
N PHE A 200 25.45 -10.42 -5.35
CA PHE A 200 24.49 -9.83 -4.41
C PHE A 200 23.83 -10.88 -3.51
N MET A 201 23.63 -12.09 -4.00
CA MET A 201 23.06 -13.21 -3.22
C MET A 201 24.01 -13.68 -2.12
N THR A 202 25.33 -13.55 -2.32
CA THR A 202 26.34 -13.90 -1.29
C THR A 202 26.37 -12.90 -0.14
N LEU A 203 26.12 -11.63 -0.40
CA LEU A 203 26.02 -10.60 0.65
C LEU A 203 24.73 -10.76 1.48
N LEU A 204 23.65 -11.26 0.90
CA LEU A 204 22.37 -11.49 1.58
C LEU A 204 22.33 -12.82 2.35
N SER A 205 23.15 -13.81 1.96
CA SER A 205 23.25 -15.09 2.67
C SER A 205 24.16 -15.03 3.93
N LEU A 206 24.92 -13.96 4.10
CA LEU A 206 25.74 -13.71 5.31
C LEU A 206 24.94 -13.10 6.47
N GLY A 207 23.64 -12.85 6.28
CA GLY A 207 22.71 -12.31 7.29
C GLY A 207 21.77 -13.35 7.93
N HIS A 208 22.07 -14.66 7.83
CA HIS A 208 21.38 -15.74 8.54
C HIS A 208 22.30 -16.41 9.53
#